data_03a7217ccd47b386502983b9206bb603
#
_entry.id   03a7217ccd47b386502983b9206bb603
#
_cell.length_a   1.000
_cell.length_b   1.000
_cell.length_c   1.000
_cell.angle_alpha   90.00
_cell.angle_beta   90.00
_cell.angle_gamma   90.00
#
_symmetry.space_group_name_H-M   'P 1'
#
loop_
_entity.id
_entity.type
_entity.pdbx_description
1 polymer ?
#
loop_
_entity_poly.entity_id
_entity_poly.type
_entity_poly.pdbx_seq_one_letter_code
_entity_poly.pdbx_strand_id
1 'polypeptide(L)'
;MTSSRYEKYIVRKPAYPAGGGARGSRAPLTYLSSKLVPGCNVSVELGWVRAPGARVAERTYDYDTVVLYIGGDPANPEELGGVIECRLGGQPLTIDTTSALYVPKGVKHGPVTWKKFTRPHLEVSLVLGPEGTGRPAARGDVDYEKYLVRHPRYLQNTDVTDALQGPAGIYVSSDLIPGAKAYIDFGWIGGIPRPNPPIPDHSHDYAEVVLNIGGDPAHPEDLGAEIEFCIDGEPLTFDTTAAVYAPKGIKHGPLTWKRLDRPHLLMPIVIGTGSLAQAAPAGYKEK
;
A
#
# COMPACT_ATOMS: atom_id res chain seq x y z
N MET A 1 -11.39 -16.79 25.62
CA MET A 1 -10.77 -15.47 25.41
C MET A 1 -11.80 -14.60 24.69
N THR A 2 -12.22 -13.52 25.28
CA THR A 2 -13.12 -12.55 24.61
C THR A 2 -12.34 -11.91 23.48
N SER A 3 -12.88 -11.96 22.26
CA SER A 3 -12.30 -11.26 21.10
C SER A 3 -12.20 -9.76 21.42
N SER A 4 -11.08 -9.12 21.06
CA SER A 4 -10.91 -7.67 21.21
C SER A 4 -12.04 -6.94 20.49
N ARG A 5 -12.56 -5.86 21.08
CA ARG A 5 -13.56 -4.99 20.44
C ARG A 5 -13.00 -4.33 19.16
N TYR A 6 -11.69 -4.35 18.97
CA TYR A 6 -10.98 -3.79 17.81
C TYR A 6 -10.66 -4.81 16.72
N GLU A 7 -11.00 -6.11 16.90
CA GLU A 7 -10.87 -7.13 15.85
C GLU A 7 -11.54 -6.73 14.53
N LYS A 8 -12.58 -5.93 14.59
CA LYS A 8 -13.28 -5.39 13.42
C LYS A 8 -12.42 -4.45 12.55
N TYR A 9 -11.27 -3.99 13.03
CA TYR A 9 -10.36 -3.09 12.31
C TYR A 9 -9.18 -3.80 11.67
N ILE A 10 -9.03 -5.10 11.86
CA ILE A 10 -8.00 -5.89 11.21
C ILE A 10 -8.59 -6.94 10.28
N VAL A 11 -8.05 -7.02 9.07
CA VAL A 11 -8.40 -8.05 8.09
C VAL A 11 -7.19 -8.95 7.87
N ARG A 12 -7.25 -10.18 8.41
CA ARG A 12 -6.24 -11.24 8.24
C ARG A 12 -6.63 -12.21 7.12
N LYS A 13 -7.91 -12.23 6.75
CA LYS A 13 -8.46 -13.09 5.71
C LYS A 13 -9.11 -12.22 4.65
N PRO A 14 -8.51 -12.11 3.46
CA PRO A 14 -9.07 -11.29 2.39
C PRO A 14 -10.38 -11.87 1.86
N ALA A 15 -11.20 -10.99 1.28
CA ALA A 15 -12.35 -11.42 0.51
C ALA A 15 -11.92 -11.79 -0.91
N TYR A 16 -12.39 -12.94 -1.38
CA TYR A 16 -12.21 -13.38 -2.76
C TYR A 16 -13.27 -12.73 -3.66
N PRO A 17 -12.93 -12.41 -4.95
CA PRO A 17 -13.91 -11.90 -5.88
C PRO A 17 -15.12 -12.86 -6.01
N ALA A 18 -16.30 -12.29 -6.12
CA ALA A 18 -17.51 -13.06 -6.39
C ALA A 18 -17.37 -13.81 -7.72
N GLY A 19 -17.37 -15.16 -7.67
CA GLY A 19 -17.14 -15.99 -8.85
C GLY A 19 -16.01 -17.00 -8.70
N GLY A 20 -15.36 -17.02 -7.52
CA GLY A 20 -14.40 -18.06 -7.15
C GLY A 20 -13.30 -18.21 -8.19
N GLY A 21 -12.34 -17.33 -8.20
CA GLY A 21 -11.13 -17.57 -8.97
C GLY A 21 -10.53 -18.92 -8.55
N ALA A 22 -10.37 -19.83 -9.51
CA ALA A 22 -9.70 -21.09 -9.26
C ALA A 22 -8.36 -20.84 -8.56
N ARG A 23 -7.95 -21.72 -7.64
CA ARG A 23 -6.61 -21.68 -7.04
C ARG A 23 -5.59 -21.50 -8.17
N GLY A 24 -4.91 -20.34 -8.23
CA GLY A 24 -4.02 -19.94 -9.32
C GLY A 24 -4.53 -18.78 -10.18
N SER A 25 -5.78 -18.30 -10.03
CA SER A 25 -6.27 -17.13 -10.76
C SER A 25 -5.72 -15.84 -10.13
N ARG A 26 -5.34 -14.92 -10.99
CA ARG A 26 -4.68 -13.63 -10.74
C ARG A 26 -5.58 -12.52 -10.21
N ALA A 27 -6.80 -12.82 -9.83
CA ALA A 27 -7.67 -11.78 -9.29
C ALA A 27 -7.09 -11.28 -7.98
N PRO A 28 -6.88 -9.96 -7.85
CA PRO A 28 -6.45 -9.38 -6.58
C PRO A 28 -7.48 -9.70 -5.49
N LEU A 29 -6.99 -9.86 -4.27
CA LEU A 29 -7.82 -10.14 -3.11
C LEU A 29 -8.14 -8.82 -2.39
N THR A 30 -9.38 -8.66 -1.94
CA THR A 30 -9.79 -7.49 -1.18
C THR A 30 -9.38 -7.64 0.28
N TYR A 31 -8.42 -6.83 0.72
CA TYR A 31 -7.94 -6.78 2.10
C TYR A 31 -8.62 -5.69 2.93
N LEU A 32 -9.22 -4.67 2.29
CA LEU A 32 -9.97 -3.63 2.98
C LEU A 32 -11.15 -3.16 2.13
N SER A 33 -12.27 -2.94 2.78
CA SER A 33 -13.47 -2.32 2.20
C SER A 33 -14.49 -2.05 3.30
N SER A 34 -15.51 -1.23 3.03
CA SER A 34 -16.62 -0.99 3.97
C SER A 34 -17.42 -2.24 4.33
N LYS A 35 -17.31 -3.31 3.53
CA LYS A 35 -17.95 -4.62 3.84
C LYS A 35 -17.13 -5.43 4.84
N LEU A 36 -15.82 -5.30 4.84
CA LEU A 36 -14.91 -6.00 5.74
C LEU A 36 -14.72 -5.24 7.05
N VAL A 37 -14.58 -3.91 6.94
CA VAL A 37 -14.37 -3.01 8.07
C VAL A 37 -15.44 -1.92 8.06
N PRO A 38 -16.44 -2.00 8.93
CA PRO A 38 -17.51 -1.00 9.00
C PRO A 38 -16.97 0.41 9.28
N GLY A 39 -17.42 1.38 8.50
CA GLY A 39 -16.99 2.77 8.60
C GLY A 39 -15.71 3.10 7.81
N CYS A 40 -15.05 2.11 7.20
CA CYS A 40 -13.96 2.34 6.30
C CYS A 40 -14.47 2.82 4.93
N ASN A 41 -13.94 3.95 4.46
CA ASN A 41 -14.27 4.52 3.15
C ASN A 41 -13.19 4.25 2.10
N VAL A 42 -12.20 3.44 2.44
CA VAL A 42 -11.09 3.06 1.56
C VAL A 42 -11.27 1.61 1.12
N SER A 43 -10.86 1.29 -0.10
CA SER A 43 -10.78 -0.08 -0.57
C SER A 43 -9.35 -0.42 -0.95
N VAL A 44 -8.88 -1.59 -0.51
CA VAL A 44 -7.55 -2.11 -0.82
C VAL A 44 -7.70 -3.48 -1.45
N GLU A 45 -7.19 -3.60 -2.66
CA GLU A 45 -7.02 -4.87 -3.35
C GLU A 45 -5.53 -5.09 -3.59
N LEU A 46 -5.04 -6.28 -3.35
CA LEU A 46 -3.65 -6.63 -3.64
C LEU A 46 -3.52 -8.06 -4.14
N GLY A 47 -2.45 -8.30 -4.90
CA GLY A 47 -2.14 -9.63 -5.38
C GLY A 47 -0.78 -9.71 -6.06
N TRP A 48 -0.17 -10.89 -5.95
CA TRP A 48 1.06 -11.21 -6.65
C TRP A 48 0.79 -11.56 -8.11
N VAL A 49 1.41 -10.80 -9.03
CA VAL A 49 1.46 -11.12 -10.45
C VAL A 49 2.61 -12.10 -10.66
N ARG A 50 2.29 -13.36 -10.98
CA ARG A 50 3.27 -14.46 -11.10
C ARG A 50 3.63 -14.81 -12.53
N ALA A 51 2.93 -14.27 -13.48
CA ALA A 51 3.16 -14.46 -14.90
C ALA A 51 2.44 -13.36 -15.69
N PRO A 52 2.80 -13.07 -16.97
CA PRO A 52 2.11 -12.06 -17.77
C PRO A 52 0.62 -12.37 -17.89
N GLY A 53 -0.24 -11.40 -17.58
CA GLY A 53 -1.69 -11.51 -17.63
C GLY A 53 -2.30 -11.27 -18.99
N ALA A 54 -3.57 -11.60 -19.10
CA ALA A 54 -4.39 -11.01 -20.13
C ALA A 54 -4.42 -9.48 -19.94
N ARG A 55 -4.60 -8.76 -21.05
CA ARG A 55 -4.78 -7.31 -21.03
C ARG A 55 -5.91 -6.94 -20.06
N VAL A 56 -5.62 -6.09 -19.09
CA VAL A 56 -6.66 -5.53 -18.20
C VAL A 56 -7.37 -4.41 -18.95
N ALA A 57 -8.71 -4.47 -18.96
CA ALA A 57 -9.55 -3.49 -19.66
C ALA A 57 -9.44 -2.08 -19.02
N GLU A 58 -9.73 -1.08 -19.84
CA GLU A 58 -9.85 0.31 -19.38
C GLU A 58 -11.02 0.46 -18.39
N ARG A 59 -10.82 1.26 -17.37
CA ARG A 59 -11.82 1.58 -16.33
C ARG A 59 -11.68 3.04 -15.85
N THR A 60 -12.70 3.52 -15.17
CA THR A 60 -12.68 4.78 -14.42
C THR A 60 -13.11 4.54 -12.99
N TYR A 61 -12.72 5.43 -12.09
CA TYR A 61 -13.05 5.36 -10.67
C TYR A 61 -13.81 6.60 -10.22
N ASP A 62 -14.71 6.42 -9.25
CA ASP A 62 -15.48 7.52 -8.66
C ASP A 62 -14.68 8.34 -7.64
N TYR A 63 -13.50 7.86 -7.25
CA TYR A 63 -12.56 8.47 -6.33
C TYR A 63 -11.15 8.36 -6.89
N ASP A 64 -10.24 9.19 -6.37
CA ASP A 64 -8.83 9.04 -6.68
C ASP A 64 -8.35 7.64 -6.26
N THR A 65 -7.53 7.06 -7.09
CA THR A 65 -7.05 5.69 -6.92
C THR A 65 -5.54 5.67 -7.09
N VAL A 66 -4.86 4.89 -6.29
CA VAL A 66 -3.42 4.63 -6.44
C VAL A 66 -3.23 3.17 -6.84
N VAL A 67 -2.43 2.94 -7.86
CA VAL A 67 -1.99 1.60 -8.24
C VAL A 67 -0.49 1.53 -8.04
N LEU A 68 -0.06 0.64 -7.14
CA LEU A 68 1.35 0.40 -6.88
C LEU A 68 1.79 -0.86 -7.61
N TYR A 69 2.91 -0.77 -8.29
CA TYR A 69 3.63 -1.88 -8.91
C TYR A 69 4.95 -2.03 -8.16
N ILE A 70 5.11 -3.10 -7.40
CA ILE A 70 6.21 -3.25 -6.44
C ILE A 70 7.03 -4.49 -6.76
N GLY A 71 8.33 -4.30 -6.96
CA GLY A 71 9.26 -5.41 -7.18
C GLY A 71 9.28 -6.40 -6.03
N GLY A 72 9.30 -7.68 -6.37
CA GLY A 72 9.24 -8.79 -5.40
C GLY A 72 10.58 -9.22 -4.83
N ASP A 73 11.66 -8.48 -5.08
CA ASP A 73 13.00 -8.79 -4.58
C ASP A 73 13.41 -7.79 -3.50
N PRO A 74 13.43 -8.18 -2.22
CA PRO A 74 13.81 -7.28 -1.14
C PRO A 74 15.24 -6.75 -1.25
N ALA A 75 16.15 -7.48 -1.92
CA ALA A 75 17.53 -7.06 -2.13
C ALA A 75 17.66 -6.01 -3.25
N ASN A 76 16.69 -5.95 -4.16
CA ASN A 76 16.63 -5.02 -5.28
C ASN A 76 15.22 -4.41 -5.39
N PRO A 77 14.77 -3.64 -4.39
CA PRO A 77 13.37 -3.24 -4.24
C PRO A 77 12.87 -2.30 -5.34
N GLU A 78 13.78 -1.68 -6.09
CA GLU A 78 13.43 -0.81 -7.23
C GLU A 78 13.18 -1.61 -8.52
N GLU A 79 13.70 -2.83 -8.63
CA GLU A 79 13.51 -3.65 -9.82
C GLU A 79 12.13 -4.31 -9.84
N LEU A 80 11.24 -3.86 -10.71
CA LEU A 80 9.90 -4.43 -10.85
C LEU A 80 9.89 -5.90 -11.30
N GLY A 81 10.89 -6.32 -12.08
CA GLY A 81 10.89 -7.64 -12.70
C GLY A 81 10.00 -7.75 -13.92
N GLY A 82 9.71 -6.64 -14.58
CA GLY A 82 8.89 -6.59 -15.78
C GLY A 82 8.83 -5.22 -16.42
N VAL A 83 8.16 -5.15 -17.56
CA VAL A 83 7.81 -3.89 -18.24
C VAL A 83 6.32 -3.89 -18.51
N ILE A 84 5.62 -2.92 -17.98
CA ILE A 84 4.18 -2.74 -18.10
C ILE A 84 3.91 -1.48 -18.90
N GLU A 85 3.02 -1.57 -19.87
CA GLU A 85 2.42 -0.42 -20.53
C GLU A 85 1.02 -0.22 -19.96
N CYS A 86 0.76 0.97 -19.45
CA CYS A 86 -0.54 1.41 -18.96
C CYS A 86 -0.94 2.69 -19.66
N ARG A 87 -2.25 2.95 -19.85
CA ARG A 87 -2.73 4.25 -20.32
C ARG A 87 -3.42 4.98 -19.18
N LEU A 88 -3.11 6.27 -19.05
CA LEU A 88 -3.82 7.18 -18.16
C LEU A 88 -4.34 8.36 -18.99
N GLY A 89 -5.64 8.60 -18.98
CA GLY A 89 -6.26 9.62 -19.82
C GLY A 89 -6.01 9.44 -21.32
N GLY A 90 -5.69 8.21 -21.77
CA GLY A 90 -5.31 7.90 -23.14
C GLY A 90 -3.81 8.00 -23.43
N GLN A 91 -3.02 8.68 -22.59
CA GLN A 91 -1.55 8.76 -22.72
C GLN A 91 -0.91 7.41 -22.32
N PRO A 92 -0.04 6.83 -23.16
CA PRO A 92 0.70 5.64 -22.78
C PRO A 92 1.81 5.97 -21.77
N LEU A 93 1.90 5.18 -20.72
CA LEU A 93 2.91 5.26 -19.67
C LEU A 93 3.64 3.92 -19.59
N THR A 94 4.96 3.95 -19.46
CA THR A 94 5.78 2.75 -19.26
C THR A 94 6.20 2.64 -17.80
N ILE A 95 6.03 1.45 -17.22
CA ILE A 95 6.34 1.13 -15.84
C ILE A 95 7.31 -0.05 -15.87
N ASP A 96 8.56 0.18 -15.50
CA ASP A 96 9.66 -0.80 -15.55
C ASP A 96 10.46 -0.89 -14.24
N THR A 97 10.09 -0.06 -13.28
CA THR A 97 10.62 -0.04 -11.91
C THR A 97 9.47 -0.05 -10.91
N THR A 98 9.75 -0.31 -9.64
CA THR A 98 8.78 -0.10 -8.56
C THR A 98 8.23 1.32 -8.63
N SER A 99 6.89 1.46 -8.72
CA SER A 99 6.26 2.73 -9.06
C SER A 99 4.88 2.87 -8.43
N ALA A 100 4.45 4.11 -8.25
CA ALA A 100 3.07 4.46 -7.95
C ALA A 100 2.44 5.19 -9.12
N LEU A 101 1.30 4.74 -9.59
CA LEU A 101 0.44 5.43 -10.54
C LEU A 101 -0.76 6.01 -9.80
N TYR A 102 -0.83 7.33 -9.73
CA TYR A 102 -1.98 8.03 -9.19
C TYR A 102 -3.01 8.26 -10.30
N VAL A 103 -4.21 7.77 -10.10
CA VAL A 103 -5.32 7.87 -11.05
C VAL A 103 -6.34 8.85 -10.49
N PRO A 104 -6.39 10.09 -11.00
CA PRO A 104 -7.39 11.06 -10.55
C PRO A 104 -8.81 10.57 -10.86
N LYS A 105 -9.76 10.92 -9.99
CA LYS A 105 -11.19 10.65 -10.16
C LYS A 105 -11.67 10.95 -11.59
N GLY A 106 -12.36 10.00 -12.20
CA GLY A 106 -12.98 10.13 -13.51
C GLY A 106 -12.01 10.05 -14.69
N VAL A 107 -10.70 9.92 -14.43
CA VAL A 107 -9.71 9.72 -15.50
C VAL A 107 -9.69 8.25 -15.90
N LYS A 108 -9.69 7.99 -17.20
CA LYS A 108 -9.59 6.65 -17.76
C LYS A 108 -8.23 6.05 -17.47
N HIS A 109 -8.21 4.87 -16.87
CA HIS A 109 -7.03 4.10 -16.53
C HIS A 109 -7.05 2.75 -17.25
N GLY A 110 -5.95 2.40 -17.87
CA GLY A 110 -5.81 1.20 -18.69
C GLY A 110 -6.05 1.47 -20.18
N PRO A 111 -5.92 0.47 -21.02
CA PRO A 111 -5.61 -0.91 -20.68
C PRO A 111 -4.21 -1.06 -20.10
N VAL A 112 -4.01 -2.09 -19.25
CA VAL A 112 -2.71 -2.50 -18.73
C VAL A 112 -2.23 -3.72 -19.48
N THR A 113 -0.98 -3.71 -19.94
CA THR A 113 -0.38 -4.79 -20.74
C THR A 113 1.05 -5.05 -20.32
N TRP A 114 1.39 -6.30 -20.04
CA TRP A 114 2.77 -6.71 -19.74
C TRP A 114 3.54 -6.89 -21.05
N LYS A 115 4.55 -6.05 -21.30
CA LYS A 115 5.47 -6.15 -22.46
C LYS A 115 6.62 -7.10 -22.19
N LYS A 116 7.06 -7.17 -20.94
CA LYS A 116 8.08 -8.08 -20.46
C LYS A 116 7.73 -8.54 -19.05
N PHE A 117 8.08 -9.79 -18.74
CA PHE A 117 7.92 -10.36 -17.41
C PHE A 117 9.12 -11.27 -17.13
N THR A 118 9.86 -10.98 -16.07
CA THR A 118 11.06 -11.74 -15.69
C THR A 118 10.94 -12.38 -14.32
N ARG A 119 10.17 -11.73 -13.40
CA ARG A 119 9.92 -12.26 -12.05
C ARG A 119 8.60 -11.73 -11.49
N PRO A 120 8.05 -12.40 -10.45
CA PRO A 120 6.85 -11.93 -9.78
C PRO A 120 7.01 -10.53 -9.21
N HIS A 121 5.94 -9.76 -9.25
CA HIS A 121 5.81 -8.46 -8.61
C HIS A 121 4.44 -8.34 -7.94
N LEU A 122 4.32 -7.42 -6.98
CA LEU A 122 3.09 -7.15 -6.27
C LEU A 122 2.35 -6.00 -6.94
N GLU A 123 1.05 -6.15 -7.14
CA GLU A 123 0.13 -5.04 -7.46
C GLU A 123 -0.75 -4.74 -6.26
N VAL A 124 -0.82 -3.45 -5.87
CA VAL A 124 -1.72 -2.95 -4.84
C VAL A 124 -2.58 -1.85 -5.44
N SER A 125 -3.89 -2.00 -5.39
CA SER A 125 -4.85 -0.99 -5.83
C SER A 125 -5.60 -0.42 -4.63
N LEU A 126 -5.57 0.90 -4.50
CA LEU A 126 -6.12 1.66 -3.39
C LEU A 126 -7.13 2.67 -3.91
N VAL A 127 -8.42 2.47 -3.64
CA VAL A 127 -9.44 3.48 -3.87
C VAL A 127 -9.54 4.33 -2.61
N LEU A 128 -9.16 5.61 -2.72
CA LEU A 128 -8.91 6.48 -1.56
C LEU A 128 -10.18 7.03 -0.88
N GLY A 129 -11.35 6.82 -1.48
CA GLY A 129 -12.62 7.34 -0.97
C GLY A 129 -12.72 8.86 -1.00
N PRO A 130 -13.78 9.45 -0.39
CA PRO A 130 -14.02 10.90 -0.44
C PRO A 130 -12.93 11.74 0.21
N GLU A 131 -12.38 11.28 1.34
CA GLU A 131 -11.40 12.02 2.14
C GLU A 131 -10.02 12.07 1.46
N GLY A 132 -9.65 10.99 0.76
CA GLY A 132 -8.42 10.88 0.02
C GLY A 132 -8.49 11.43 -1.41
N THR A 133 -9.66 11.87 -1.87
CA THR A 133 -9.83 12.41 -3.22
C THR A 133 -9.49 13.89 -3.26
N GLY A 134 -8.54 14.22 -4.13
CA GLY A 134 -8.10 15.58 -4.39
C GLY A 134 -9.05 16.38 -5.30
N ARG A 135 -8.53 17.46 -5.87
CA ARG A 135 -9.25 18.21 -6.90
C ARG A 135 -9.28 17.41 -8.21
N PRO A 136 -10.38 17.46 -8.99
CA PRO A 136 -10.41 16.84 -10.30
C PRO A 136 -9.23 17.29 -11.16
N ALA A 137 -8.71 16.38 -11.98
CA ALA A 137 -7.68 16.73 -12.95
C ALA A 137 -8.12 17.90 -13.82
N ALA A 138 -7.19 18.80 -14.15
CA ALA A 138 -7.48 19.93 -15.01
C ALA A 138 -8.04 19.45 -16.35
N ARG A 139 -9.03 20.16 -16.90
CA ARG A 139 -9.51 19.93 -18.28
C ARG A 139 -8.50 20.55 -19.25
N GLY A 140 -8.19 19.85 -20.34
CA GLY A 140 -7.25 20.30 -21.38
C GLY A 140 -6.13 19.30 -21.61
N ASP A 141 -5.07 19.72 -22.27
CA ASP A 141 -3.86 18.91 -22.47
C ASP A 141 -3.15 18.70 -21.12
N VAL A 142 -3.40 17.54 -20.52
CA VAL A 142 -2.80 17.13 -19.26
C VAL A 142 -1.67 16.18 -19.58
N ASP A 143 -0.46 16.51 -19.14
CA ASP A 143 0.63 15.54 -19.09
C ASP A 143 0.40 14.61 -17.92
N TYR A 144 0.04 13.37 -18.23
CA TYR A 144 -0.25 12.34 -17.23
C TYR A 144 1.01 11.68 -16.68
N GLU A 145 2.19 11.93 -17.24
CA GLU A 145 3.47 11.44 -16.72
C GLU A 145 3.71 11.89 -15.28
N LYS A 146 3.26 13.09 -14.93
CA LYS A 146 3.36 13.66 -13.57
C LYS A 146 2.59 12.87 -12.48
N TYR A 147 1.72 11.95 -12.87
CA TYR A 147 0.98 11.07 -11.95
C TYR A 147 1.65 9.71 -11.78
N LEU A 148 2.76 9.45 -12.47
CA LEU A 148 3.55 8.23 -12.35
C LEU A 148 4.86 8.54 -11.61
N VAL A 149 4.97 8.03 -10.38
CA VAL A 149 6.16 8.18 -9.53
C VAL A 149 7.03 6.94 -9.67
N ARG A 150 8.14 7.04 -10.41
CA ARG A 150 9.17 6.00 -10.57
C ARG A 150 10.36 6.20 -9.62
N HIS A 151 10.55 7.42 -9.14
CA HIS A 151 11.64 7.80 -8.26
C HIS A 151 11.05 8.35 -6.96
N PRO A 152 10.92 7.52 -5.93
CA PRO A 152 10.38 7.94 -4.64
C PRO A 152 11.36 8.90 -3.94
N ARG A 153 10.84 9.66 -2.99
CA ARG A 153 11.69 10.31 -1.99
C ARG A 153 11.99 9.29 -0.90
N TYR A 154 13.26 9.06 -0.62
CA TYR A 154 13.65 8.09 0.40
C TYR A 154 13.55 8.69 1.80
N LEU A 155 12.99 7.91 2.72
CA LEU A 155 12.99 8.23 4.14
C LEU A 155 14.40 8.09 4.67
N GLN A 156 14.86 9.11 5.40
CA GLN A 156 16.16 9.12 6.04
C GLN A 156 15.98 9.13 7.56
N ASN A 157 16.82 8.37 8.27
CA ASN A 157 16.89 8.36 9.74
C ASN A 157 15.55 8.08 10.45
N THR A 158 14.86 7.02 10.04
CA THR A 158 13.78 6.46 10.83
C THR A 158 14.34 5.37 11.72
N ASP A 159 13.78 5.16 12.91
CA ASP A 159 14.18 4.06 13.80
C ASP A 159 13.95 2.67 13.19
N VAL A 160 13.20 2.63 12.07
CA VAL A 160 12.94 1.41 11.30
C VAL A 160 14.03 1.12 10.27
N THR A 161 14.91 2.08 9.94
CA THR A 161 15.91 1.92 8.88
C THR A 161 16.87 0.77 9.10
N ASP A 162 17.23 0.47 10.34
CA ASP A 162 18.11 -0.67 10.67
C ASP A 162 17.49 -2.03 10.34
N ALA A 163 16.16 -2.09 10.24
CA ALA A 163 15.43 -3.31 9.90
C ALA A 163 15.10 -3.42 8.40
N LEU A 164 15.30 -2.35 7.62
CA LEU A 164 14.98 -2.32 6.21
C LEU A 164 16.02 -3.06 5.38
N GLN A 165 15.54 -3.80 4.39
CA GLN A 165 16.37 -4.32 3.30
C GLN A 165 16.36 -3.35 2.11
N GLY A 166 17.02 -2.22 2.25
CA GLY A 166 16.98 -1.12 1.31
C GLY A 166 16.14 0.05 1.85
N PRO A 167 16.19 1.19 1.17
CA PRO A 167 15.51 2.39 1.65
C PRO A 167 13.99 2.26 1.55
N ALA A 168 13.27 2.74 2.57
CA ALA A 168 11.84 3.00 2.44
C ALA A 168 11.62 4.23 1.57
N GLY A 169 10.66 4.14 0.65
CA GLY A 169 10.37 5.20 -0.31
C GLY A 169 8.98 5.77 -0.13
N ILE A 170 8.87 7.10 -0.18
CA ILE A 170 7.62 7.82 -0.30
C ILE A 170 7.22 7.82 -1.77
N TYR A 171 6.14 7.15 -2.11
CA TYR A 171 5.65 7.01 -3.49
C TYR A 171 4.43 7.88 -3.78
N VAL A 172 3.69 8.29 -2.75
CA VAL A 172 2.57 9.22 -2.89
C VAL A 172 2.66 10.28 -1.80
N SER A 173 2.69 11.52 -2.22
CA SER A 173 2.57 12.70 -1.35
C SER A 173 2.13 13.90 -2.19
N SER A 174 1.69 14.98 -1.55
CA SER A 174 1.34 16.23 -2.25
C SER A 174 2.55 16.90 -2.92
N ASP A 175 3.77 16.60 -2.47
CA ASP A 175 5.00 17.13 -3.05
C ASP A 175 5.38 16.39 -4.35
N LEU A 176 5.10 15.08 -4.42
CA LEU A 176 5.34 14.28 -5.60
C LEU A 176 4.20 14.39 -6.61
N ILE A 177 2.97 14.47 -6.12
CA ILE A 177 1.75 14.49 -6.93
C ILE A 177 0.89 15.67 -6.46
N PRO A 178 0.96 16.81 -7.17
CA PRO A 178 0.23 18.02 -6.76
C PRO A 178 -1.27 17.78 -6.60
N GLY A 179 -1.76 18.06 -5.41
CA GLY A 179 -3.18 17.89 -5.07
C GLY A 179 -3.55 16.52 -4.51
N ALA A 180 -2.63 15.57 -4.39
CA ALA A 180 -2.87 14.32 -3.69
C ALA A 180 -3.23 14.57 -2.22
N LYS A 181 -4.25 13.87 -1.74
CA LYS A 181 -4.73 13.87 -0.35
C LYS A 181 -4.48 12.51 0.31
N ALA A 182 -3.44 11.86 -0.10
CA ALA A 182 -2.94 10.63 0.52
C ALA A 182 -1.42 10.72 0.64
N TYR A 183 -0.90 10.07 1.66
CA TYR A 183 0.52 9.85 1.82
C TYR A 183 0.76 8.34 1.91
N ILE A 184 1.68 7.83 1.10
CA ILE A 184 2.00 6.41 1.06
C ILE A 184 3.51 6.27 0.97
N ASP A 185 4.09 5.59 1.94
CA ASP A 185 5.44 5.07 1.85
C ASP A 185 5.45 3.56 2.07
N PHE A 186 6.52 2.90 1.69
CA PHE A 186 6.72 1.49 2.01
C PHE A 186 8.19 1.08 1.95
N GLY A 187 8.48 -0.02 2.63
CA GLY A 187 9.80 -0.63 2.61
C GLY A 187 9.75 -2.11 2.99
N TRP A 188 10.77 -2.84 2.56
CA TRP A 188 10.96 -4.23 2.91
C TRP A 188 11.61 -4.35 4.30
N ILE A 189 10.94 -5.01 5.23
CA ILE A 189 11.43 -5.29 6.57
C ILE A 189 12.15 -6.63 6.54
N GLY A 190 13.46 -6.61 6.69
CA GLY A 190 14.32 -7.79 6.66
C GLY A 190 14.94 -8.17 8.01
N GLY A 191 14.67 -7.37 9.05
CA GLY A 191 15.13 -7.57 10.40
C GLY A 191 14.14 -7.07 11.44
N ILE A 192 14.26 -7.50 12.69
CA ILE A 192 13.49 -6.91 13.79
C ILE A 192 14.08 -5.53 14.10
N PRO A 193 13.26 -4.45 14.08
CA PRO A 193 13.73 -3.10 14.37
C PRO A 193 14.37 -2.98 15.76
N ARG A 194 15.25 -1.98 15.91
CA ARG A 194 15.87 -1.63 17.18
C ARG A 194 15.84 -0.11 17.36
N PRO A 195 15.05 0.43 18.30
CA PRO A 195 14.22 -0.27 19.29
C PRO A 195 13.05 -1.06 18.65
N ASN A 196 12.47 -2.00 19.40
CA ASN A 196 11.26 -2.72 19.03
C ASN A 196 10.24 -2.64 20.17
N PRO A 197 9.17 -1.85 20.06
CA PRO A 197 8.67 -1.16 18.83
C PRO A 197 9.51 0.06 18.45
N PRO A 198 9.62 0.39 17.15
CA PRO A 198 10.30 1.59 16.69
C PRO A 198 9.45 2.86 16.83
N ILE A 199 8.13 2.72 16.80
CA ILE A 199 7.17 3.83 16.84
C ILE A 199 6.26 3.60 18.05
N PRO A 200 6.14 4.59 18.97
CA PRO A 200 5.22 4.51 20.10
C PRO A 200 3.76 4.60 19.64
N ASP A 201 2.85 4.37 20.55
CA ASP A 201 1.44 4.61 20.33
C ASP A 201 1.16 6.11 20.13
N HIS A 202 0.27 6.42 19.20
CA HIS A 202 -0.09 7.78 18.82
C HIS A 202 -1.51 7.85 18.28
N SER A 203 -2.00 9.04 18.01
CA SER A 203 -3.25 9.30 17.31
C SER A 203 -3.11 10.55 16.45
N HIS A 204 -3.91 10.64 15.41
CA HIS A 204 -3.93 11.76 14.49
C HIS A 204 -5.32 12.03 13.94
N ASP A 205 -5.47 13.15 13.23
CA ASP A 205 -6.74 13.72 12.79
C ASP A 205 -7.19 13.26 11.40
N TYR A 206 -6.69 12.10 10.97
CA TYR A 206 -7.01 11.42 9.71
C TYR A 206 -7.04 9.90 9.92
N ALA A 207 -7.54 9.16 8.94
CA ALA A 207 -7.53 7.69 8.97
C ALA A 207 -6.22 7.16 8.41
N GLU A 208 -5.77 6.03 8.95
CA GLU A 208 -4.59 5.32 8.47
C GLU A 208 -4.92 3.86 8.17
N VAL A 209 -4.27 3.33 7.14
CA VAL A 209 -4.24 1.90 6.85
C VAL A 209 -2.80 1.43 6.94
N VAL A 210 -2.53 0.41 7.72
CA VAL A 210 -1.21 -0.23 7.79
C VAL A 210 -1.31 -1.60 7.14
N LEU A 211 -0.63 -1.78 6.00
CA LEU A 211 -0.52 -3.06 5.34
C LEU A 211 0.78 -3.74 5.73
N ASN A 212 0.68 -5.01 6.11
CA ASN A 212 1.80 -5.91 6.25
C ASN A 212 1.61 -7.05 5.24
N ILE A 213 2.51 -7.17 4.27
CA ILE A 213 2.31 -8.04 3.11
C ILE A 213 3.45 -9.04 3.02
N GLY A 214 3.13 -10.33 2.99
CA GLY A 214 4.11 -11.40 2.88
C GLY A 214 4.91 -11.33 1.57
N GLY A 215 6.22 -11.56 1.68
CA GLY A 215 7.18 -11.44 0.58
C GLY A 215 7.27 -12.68 -0.32
N ASP A 216 6.57 -13.76 -0.01
CA ASP A 216 6.61 -15.00 -0.80
C ASP A 216 5.43 -15.07 -1.78
N PRO A 217 5.66 -14.92 -3.10
CA PRO A 217 4.58 -15.03 -4.07
C PRO A 217 3.97 -16.44 -4.15
N ALA A 218 4.63 -17.49 -3.65
CA ALA A 218 4.08 -18.84 -3.60
C ALA A 218 3.10 -19.01 -2.43
N HIS A 219 3.32 -18.29 -1.34
CA HIS A 219 2.52 -18.32 -0.11
C HIS A 219 2.12 -16.88 0.30
N PRO A 220 1.30 -16.17 -0.50
CA PRO A 220 1.05 -14.74 -0.35
C PRO A 220 0.29 -14.37 0.93
N GLU A 221 -0.34 -15.33 1.59
CA GLU A 221 -1.06 -15.11 2.84
C GLU A 221 -0.14 -15.27 4.07
N ASP A 222 1.01 -15.92 3.93
CA ASP A 222 2.00 -16.08 4.99
C ASP A 222 2.89 -14.84 5.07
N LEU A 223 2.82 -14.12 6.17
CA LEU A 223 3.59 -12.89 6.36
C LEU A 223 5.10 -13.16 6.47
N GLY A 224 5.50 -14.31 6.98
CA GLY A 224 6.89 -14.60 7.34
C GLY A 224 7.36 -13.88 8.61
N ALA A 225 6.43 -13.35 9.38
CA ALA A 225 6.67 -12.66 10.66
C ALA A 225 5.46 -12.83 11.56
N GLU A 226 5.65 -12.60 12.87
CA GLU A 226 4.58 -12.45 13.84
C GLU A 226 4.62 -11.03 14.39
N ILE A 227 3.52 -10.31 14.24
CA ILE A 227 3.41 -8.90 14.59
C ILE A 227 2.27 -8.71 15.59
N GLU A 228 2.50 -7.82 16.55
CA GLU A 228 1.49 -7.28 17.45
C GLU A 228 1.30 -5.80 17.12
N PHE A 229 0.08 -5.40 16.82
CA PHE A 229 -0.31 -4.02 16.60
C PHE A 229 -1.40 -3.66 17.61
N CYS A 230 -1.19 -2.60 18.38
CA CYS A 230 -2.18 -2.18 19.36
C CYS A 230 -3.16 -1.15 18.78
N ILE A 231 -4.43 -1.28 19.13
CA ILE A 231 -5.44 -0.24 18.92
C ILE A 231 -6.07 0.09 20.27
N ASP A 232 -5.95 1.33 20.68
CA ASP A 232 -6.42 1.86 21.98
C ASP A 232 -5.92 1.00 23.16
N GLY A 233 -4.66 0.56 23.06
CA GLY A 233 -3.99 -0.28 24.05
C GLY A 233 -4.33 -1.78 24.00
N GLU A 234 -5.26 -2.20 23.15
CA GLU A 234 -5.58 -3.62 22.96
C GLU A 234 -4.72 -4.24 21.85
N PRO A 235 -3.95 -5.30 22.12
CA PRO A 235 -3.08 -5.93 21.14
C PRO A 235 -3.87 -6.80 20.15
N LEU A 236 -3.54 -6.64 18.87
CA LEU A 236 -4.00 -7.46 17.76
C LEU A 236 -2.80 -8.17 17.16
N THR A 237 -2.71 -9.48 17.35
CA THR A 237 -1.59 -10.27 16.83
C THR A 237 -1.94 -10.94 15.52
N PHE A 238 -0.98 -10.98 14.58
CA PHE A 238 -1.13 -11.63 13.29
C PHE A 238 0.22 -12.09 12.73
N ASP A 239 0.16 -13.17 11.94
CA ASP A 239 1.28 -13.80 11.23
C ASP A 239 0.99 -13.97 9.73
N THR A 240 -0.12 -13.40 9.29
CA THR A 240 -0.57 -13.41 7.89
C THR A 240 -0.45 -12.04 7.26
N THR A 241 -0.44 -11.98 5.91
CA THR A 241 -0.71 -10.72 5.22
C THR A 241 -2.00 -10.11 5.77
N ALA A 242 -1.92 -8.86 6.23
CA ALA A 242 -3.01 -8.21 6.93
C ALA A 242 -3.12 -6.72 6.61
N ALA A 243 -4.34 -6.20 6.69
CA ALA A 243 -4.64 -4.78 6.69
C ALA A 243 -5.22 -4.37 8.04
N VAL A 244 -4.62 -3.37 8.67
CA VAL A 244 -5.16 -2.74 9.88
C VAL A 244 -5.67 -1.37 9.51
N TYR A 245 -6.90 -1.06 9.86
CA TYR A 245 -7.51 0.26 9.68
C TYR A 245 -7.58 0.97 11.02
N ALA A 246 -6.89 2.10 11.14
CA ALA A 246 -6.97 2.99 12.28
C ALA A 246 -7.87 4.19 11.93
N PRO A 247 -9.11 4.26 12.47
CA PRO A 247 -9.97 5.42 12.27
C PRO A 247 -9.35 6.70 12.85
N LYS A 248 -9.68 7.84 12.25
CA LYS A 248 -9.35 9.17 12.77
C LYS A 248 -9.58 9.26 14.27
N GLY A 249 -8.60 9.78 15.00
CA GLY A 249 -8.63 10.04 16.44
C GLY A 249 -8.51 8.81 17.34
N ILE A 250 -8.46 7.59 16.78
CA ILE A 250 -8.21 6.37 17.56
C ILE A 250 -6.71 6.25 17.82
N LYS A 251 -6.35 6.00 19.07
CA LYS A 251 -4.97 5.72 19.46
C LYS A 251 -4.55 4.36 18.91
N HIS A 252 -3.41 4.29 18.22
CA HIS A 252 -2.90 3.07 17.63
C HIS A 252 -1.38 3.01 17.69
N GLY A 253 -0.83 1.80 17.45
CA GLY A 253 0.54 1.50 17.83
C GLY A 253 0.64 1.11 19.32
N PRO A 254 1.77 0.64 19.75
CA PRO A 254 2.96 0.36 18.94
C PRO A 254 2.76 -0.82 17.97
N LEU A 255 3.61 -0.87 16.95
CA LEU A 255 3.78 -2.00 16.06
C LEU A 255 5.05 -2.77 16.52
N THR A 256 4.88 -4.00 16.97
CA THR A 256 5.96 -4.78 17.58
C THR A 256 6.17 -6.09 16.84
N TRP A 257 7.38 -6.37 16.43
CA TRP A 257 7.75 -7.66 15.83
C TRP A 257 8.08 -8.67 16.92
N LYS A 258 7.30 -9.74 17.04
CA LYS A 258 7.55 -10.86 17.96
C LYS A 258 8.51 -11.88 17.33
N ARG A 259 8.41 -12.07 16.03
CA ARG A 259 9.25 -12.97 15.23
C ARG A 259 9.36 -12.44 13.80
N LEU A 260 10.46 -12.73 13.14
CA LEU A 260 10.65 -12.46 11.71
C LEU A 260 11.48 -13.60 11.11
N ASP A 261 10.86 -14.36 10.24
CA ASP A 261 11.43 -15.52 9.57
C ASP A 261 11.85 -15.21 8.13
N ARG A 262 11.10 -14.29 7.46
CA ARG A 262 11.33 -13.85 6.10
C ARG A 262 10.98 -12.36 5.94
N PRO A 263 11.60 -11.66 4.97
CA PRO A 263 11.23 -10.29 4.65
C PRO A 263 9.75 -10.16 4.29
N HIS A 264 9.14 -9.09 4.75
CA HIS A 264 7.78 -8.68 4.38
C HIS A 264 7.76 -7.19 4.07
N LEU A 265 6.73 -6.74 3.34
CA LEU A 265 6.53 -5.33 3.04
C LEU A 265 5.66 -4.69 4.11
N LEU A 266 6.13 -3.56 4.65
CA LEU A 266 5.35 -2.67 5.51
C LEU A 266 4.97 -1.44 4.71
N MET A 267 3.68 -1.07 4.74
CA MET A 267 3.14 0.05 3.97
C MET A 267 2.10 0.80 4.81
N PRO A 268 2.46 1.88 5.48
CA PRO A 268 1.51 2.83 6.03
C PRO A 268 0.90 3.69 4.91
N ILE A 269 -0.40 3.95 5.04
CA ILE A 269 -1.21 4.70 4.08
C ILE A 269 -2.05 5.69 4.87
N VAL A 270 -1.76 6.95 4.74
CA VAL A 270 -2.50 8.04 5.38
C VAL A 270 -3.50 8.63 4.40
N ILE A 271 -4.73 8.83 4.86
CA ILE A 271 -5.86 9.28 4.04
C ILE A 271 -6.35 10.65 4.53
N GLY A 272 -6.52 11.59 3.62
CA GLY A 272 -7.01 12.93 3.92
C GLY A 272 -5.93 14.01 3.97
N THR A 273 -4.64 13.61 4.02
CA THR A 273 -3.49 14.50 3.90
C THR A 273 -2.42 13.90 2.99
N GLY A 274 -1.76 14.72 2.21
CA GLY A 274 -0.63 14.31 1.37
C GLY A 274 0.73 14.79 1.89
N SER A 275 0.79 15.38 3.08
CA SER A 275 2.01 15.96 3.64
C SER A 275 2.65 15.05 4.67
N LEU A 276 3.95 14.77 4.53
CA LEU A 276 4.72 14.03 5.52
C LEU A 276 4.68 14.73 6.89
N ALA A 277 4.78 16.04 6.92
CA ALA A 277 4.76 16.82 8.16
C ALA A 277 3.44 16.65 8.95
N GLN A 278 2.34 16.33 8.24
CA GLN A 278 1.05 16.02 8.85
C GLN A 278 0.86 14.52 9.08
N ALA A 279 1.51 13.68 8.24
CA ALA A 279 1.38 12.23 8.28
C ALA A 279 2.34 11.57 9.27
N ALA A 280 3.48 12.22 9.54
CA ALA A 280 4.51 11.64 10.38
C ALA A 280 4.07 11.58 11.84
N PRO A 281 4.29 10.44 12.53
CA PRO A 281 4.21 10.39 13.98
C PRO A 281 5.14 11.42 14.62
N ALA A 282 4.78 11.90 15.82
CA ALA A 282 5.62 12.84 16.56
C ALA A 282 7.04 12.25 16.76
N GLY A 283 8.04 12.88 16.14
CA GLY A 283 9.44 12.42 16.16
C GLY A 283 10.03 12.18 14.77
N TYR A 284 9.21 11.97 13.74
CA TYR A 284 9.68 11.93 12.36
C TYR A 284 9.97 13.34 11.85
N LYS A 285 11.19 13.57 11.37
CA LYS A 285 11.58 14.82 10.73
C LYS A 285 12.05 14.53 9.32
N GLU A 286 11.54 15.28 8.35
CA GLU A 286 12.26 15.46 7.08
C GLU A 286 13.61 16.13 7.41
N LYS A 287 14.67 15.59 6.85
CA LYS A 287 15.95 16.32 6.74
C LYS A 287 16.03 16.97 5.39
#